data_4f1b5f4a00f315e95cc378c3218f1487
#
_entry.id   4f1b5f4a00f315e95cc378c3218f1487
#
_cell.length_a   1.000
_cell.length_b   1.000
_cell.length_c   1.000
_cell.angle_alpha   90.00
_cell.angle_beta   90.00
_cell.angle_gamma   90.00
#
_symmetry.space_group_name_H-M   'P 1'
#
loop_
_entity.id
_entity.type
_entity.pdbx_description
1 polymer ?
#
loop_
_entity_poly.entity_id
_entity_poly.type
_entity_poly.pdbx_seq_one_letter_code
_entity_poly.pdbx_strand_id
1 'polypeptide(L)'
;MLLVDTAATTEIRVALDNPAFSGFTTNPKLIAQAAGQDALSYAAYRLFCESLCRFAGEDPRVRHFMIQTIDAGAQTQELASACLAQLAHAGSTAHAPALWIKLPPTLAHLRSINMLRRSGCKTLVTGVFTPAQALLAMESGADGVAVYFGRLLKNSPDWERQLTCIAEIMREKKGLLLLASLADLDLLTQSLAYSRDMTLPPALIPKLMDAALSQTAMDEFAQRIASD
;
A
#
# COMPACT_ATOMS: atom_id res chain seq x y z
N MET A 1 1.66 -6.82 7.44
CA MET A 1 1.17 -5.40 7.42
C MET A 1 -0.10 -5.34 6.59
N LEU A 2 -1.19 -4.79 7.18
CA LEU A 2 -2.41 -4.51 6.43
C LEU A 2 -2.52 -3.00 6.20
N LEU A 3 -2.81 -2.62 4.95
CA LEU A 3 -3.01 -1.23 4.53
C LEU A 3 -4.34 -1.09 3.81
N VAL A 4 -4.94 0.10 3.83
CA VAL A 4 -6.10 0.41 3.00
C VAL A 4 -5.66 1.07 1.70
N ASP A 5 -6.24 0.67 0.56
CA ASP A 5 -5.90 1.21 -0.78
C ASP A 5 -6.88 2.32 -1.16
N THR A 6 -6.61 3.52 -0.68
CA THR A 6 -7.43 4.71 -0.93
C THR A 6 -6.65 6.01 -0.70
N ALA A 7 -7.12 7.12 -1.26
CA ALA A 7 -6.66 8.48 -0.98
C ALA A 7 -7.68 9.32 -0.21
N ALA A 8 -8.87 8.78 0.08
CA ALA A 8 -9.90 9.46 0.85
C ALA A 8 -9.61 9.34 2.35
N THR A 9 -9.31 10.45 3.02
CA THR A 9 -8.94 10.46 4.46
C THR A 9 -10.05 9.93 5.37
N THR A 10 -11.31 10.09 4.99
CA THR A 10 -12.46 9.50 5.70
C THR A 10 -12.41 7.98 5.70
N GLU A 11 -12.14 7.36 4.55
CA GLU A 11 -12.02 5.90 4.42
C GLU A 11 -10.77 5.38 5.16
N ILE A 12 -9.67 6.14 5.12
CA ILE A 12 -8.45 5.80 5.87
C ILE A 12 -8.76 5.78 7.37
N ARG A 13 -9.45 6.79 7.91
CA ARG A 13 -9.81 6.84 9.34
C ARG A 13 -10.67 5.65 9.75
N VAL A 14 -11.70 5.32 8.95
CA VAL A 14 -12.58 4.16 9.20
C VAL A 14 -11.78 2.85 9.20
N ALA A 15 -10.85 2.66 8.26
CA ALA A 15 -9.99 1.48 8.26
C ALA A 15 -9.08 1.40 9.49
N LEU A 16 -8.52 2.54 9.93
CA LEU A 16 -7.62 2.63 11.08
C LEU A 16 -8.34 2.50 12.44
N ASP A 17 -9.67 2.53 12.50
CA ASP A 17 -10.42 2.17 13.71
C ASP A 17 -10.23 0.69 14.06
N ASN A 18 -9.86 -0.16 13.08
CA ASN A 18 -9.42 -1.51 13.31
C ASN A 18 -7.88 -1.53 13.47
N PRO A 19 -7.34 -1.94 14.64
CA PRO A 19 -5.90 -1.92 14.94
C PRO A 19 -5.06 -2.87 14.06
N ALA A 20 -5.67 -3.75 13.27
CA ALA A 20 -4.97 -4.57 12.30
C ALA A 20 -4.42 -3.74 11.13
N PHE A 21 -5.06 -2.61 10.81
CA PHE A 21 -4.57 -1.70 9.78
C PHE A 21 -3.50 -0.76 10.34
N SER A 22 -2.44 -0.60 9.58
CA SER A 22 -1.27 0.19 9.98
C SER A 22 -1.01 1.41 9.10
N GLY A 23 -1.93 1.72 8.19
CA GLY A 23 -1.78 2.83 7.27
C GLY A 23 -2.49 2.61 5.93
N PHE A 24 -1.98 3.28 4.90
CA PHE A 24 -2.64 3.30 3.60
C PHE A 24 -1.66 3.29 2.42
N THR A 25 -2.16 2.86 1.28
CA THR A 25 -1.52 3.03 -0.02
C THR A 25 -2.38 3.87 -0.93
N THR A 26 -1.73 4.61 -1.81
CA THR A 26 -2.44 5.34 -2.84
C THR A 26 -1.72 5.25 -4.19
N ASN A 27 -2.35 5.76 -5.23
CA ASN A 27 -1.80 5.86 -6.56
C ASN A 27 -2.47 7.04 -7.30
N PRO A 28 -1.96 7.48 -8.46
CA PRO A 28 -2.52 8.65 -9.18
C PRO A 28 -4.03 8.55 -9.46
N LYS A 29 -4.54 7.34 -9.75
CA LYS A 29 -5.98 7.14 -9.99
C LYS A 29 -6.80 7.39 -8.73
N LEU A 30 -6.40 6.82 -7.59
CA LEU A 30 -7.09 6.99 -6.31
C LEU A 30 -7.06 8.45 -5.84
N ILE A 31 -5.94 9.15 -6.07
CA ILE A 31 -5.81 10.57 -5.75
C ILE A 31 -6.75 11.40 -6.62
N ALA A 32 -6.81 11.14 -7.94
CA ALA A 32 -7.73 11.83 -8.82
C ALA A 32 -9.20 11.60 -8.41
N GLN A 33 -9.57 10.37 -8.08
CA GLN A 33 -10.91 10.02 -7.58
C GLN A 33 -11.24 10.75 -6.27
N ALA A 34 -10.31 10.77 -5.31
CA ALA A 34 -10.52 11.47 -4.04
C ALA A 34 -10.61 13.00 -4.21
N ALA A 35 -9.98 13.56 -5.24
CA ALA A 35 -10.09 14.96 -5.63
C ALA A 35 -11.35 15.26 -6.45
N GLY A 36 -12.17 14.27 -6.79
CA GLY A 36 -13.36 14.45 -7.63
C GLY A 36 -13.05 14.79 -9.10
N GLN A 37 -11.91 14.32 -9.63
CA GLN A 37 -11.42 14.62 -10.97
C GLN A 37 -11.00 13.34 -11.70
N ASP A 38 -11.09 13.35 -13.03
CA ASP A 38 -10.63 12.24 -13.86
C ASP A 38 -9.09 12.23 -14.01
N ALA A 39 -8.48 13.42 -14.02
CA ALA A 39 -7.04 13.62 -14.11
C ALA A 39 -6.61 14.89 -13.36
N LEU A 40 -5.37 14.89 -12.90
CA LEU A 40 -4.77 16.01 -12.19
C LEU A 40 -3.53 16.53 -12.93
N SER A 41 -3.29 17.83 -12.87
CA SER A 41 -1.96 18.37 -13.18
C SER A 41 -0.95 17.86 -12.15
N TYR A 42 0.33 17.82 -12.49
CA TYR A 42 1.38 17.45 -11.54
C TYR A 42 1.36 18.32 -10.27
N ALA A 43 1.15 19.62 -10.42
CA ALA A 43 1.07 20.54 -9.28
C ALA A 43 -0.09 20.18 -8.33
N ALA A 44 -1.28 19.89 -8.87
CA ALA A 44 -2.44 19.48 -8.06
C ALA A 44 -2.20 18.11 -7.41
N TYR A 45 -1.61 17.17 -8.14
CA TYR A 45 -1.22 15.87 -7.60
C TYR A 45 -0.26 16.00 -6.43
N ARG A 46 0.80 16.80 -6.57
CA ARG A 46 1.79 17.06 -5.52
C ARG A 46 1.14 17.66 -4.27
N LEU A 47 0.31 18.71 -4.45
CA LEU A 47 -0.40 19.35 -3.33
C LEU A 47 -1.31 18.36 -2.59
N PHE A 48 -1.98 17.45 -3.31
CA PHE A 48 -2.78 16.41 -2.70
C PHE A 48 -1.91 15.43 -1.89
N CYS A 49 -0.78 15.00 -2.44
CA CYS A 49 0.19 14.16 -1.73
C CYS A 49 0.71 14.84 -0.45
N GLU A 50 1.02 16.13 -0.51
CA GLU A 50 1.41 16.92 0.66
C GLU A 50 0.32 16.94 1.75
N SER A 51 -0.96 17.06 1.36
CA SER A 51 -2.08 17.00 2.31
C SER A 51 -2.20 15.63 2.98
N LEU A 52 -1.98 14.54 2.23
CA LEU A 52 -1.93 13.19 2.79
C LEU A 52 -0.75 12.98 3.74
N CYS A 53 0.40 13.59 3.46
CA CYS A 53 1.55 13.56 4.36
C CYS A 53 1.27 14.27 5.67
N ARG A 54 0.62 15.42 5.63
CA ARG A 54 0.19 16.15 6.83
C ARG A 54 -0.79 15.29 7.64
N PHE A 55 -1.83 14.76 6.99
CA PHE A 55 -2.77 13.84 7.62
C PHE A 55 -2.06 12.65 8.30
N ALA A 56 -1.10 12.02 7.60
CA ALA A 56 -0.35 10.89 8.13
C ALA A 56 0.50 11.27 9.36
N GLY A 57 1.07 12.47 9.37
CA GLY A 57 1.84 12.98 10.52
C GLY A 57 0.97 13.36 11.73
N GLU A 58 -0.29 13.73 11.50
CA GLU A 58 -1.24 14.12 12.55
C GLU A 58 -1.99 12.92 13.18
N ASP A 59 -2.18 11.82 12.45
CA ASP A 59 -2.91 10.65 12.95
C ASP A 59 -1.94 9.57 13.47
N PRO A 60 -1.82 9.37 14.80
CA PRO A 60 -0.84 8.45 15.39
C PRO A 60 -1.07 6.98 15.04
N ARG A 61 -2.21 6.61 14.45
CA ARG A 61 -2.51 5.26 13.99
C ARG A 61 -1.83 4.94 12.66
N VAL A 62 -1.45 5.96 11.87
CA VAL A 62 -0.73 5.78 10.60
C VAL A 62 0.73 5.47 10.91
N ARG A 63 1.16 4.24 10.70
CA ARG A 63 2.56 3.80 10.83
C ARG A 63 3.27 3.76 9.49
N HIS A 64 2.54 3.49 8.41
CA HIS A 64 3.05 3.39 7.04
C HIS A 64 2.11 4.08 6.07
N PHE A 65 2.65 4.84 5.14
CA PHE A 65 1.86 5.31 4.02
C PHE A 65 2.71 5.37 2.74
N MET A 66 2.05 5.10 1.61
CA MET A 66 2.72 4.89 0.34
C MET A 66 2.13 5.78 -0.75
N ILE A 67 2.97 6.64 -1.30
CA ILE A 67 2.64 7.57 -2.38
C ILE A 67 3.40 7.16 -3.63
N GLN A 68 2.76 7.21 -4.80
CA GLN A 68 3.38 6.81 -6.05
C GLN A 68 3.92 8.02 -6.80
N THR A 69 5.16 7.96 -7.29
CA THR A 69 5.69 8.91 -8.27
C THR A 69 5.14 8.63 -9.67
N ILE A 70 5.08 9.66 -10.50
CA ILE A 70 4.65 9.55 -11.91
C ILE A 70 5.80 9.77 -12.89
N ASP A 71 6.93 10.28 -12.41
CA ASP A 71 8.13 10.54 -13.21
C ASP A 71 9.37 10.01 -12.49
N ALA A 72 10.45 9.83 -13.23
CA ALA A 72 11.70 9.19 -12.77
C ALA A 72 12.84 10.21 -12.55
N GLY A 73 12.57 11.44 -12.36
CA GLY A 73 13.62 12.45 -12.30
C GLY A 73 13.41 13.49 -11.22
N ALA A 74 13.51 14.76 -11.59
CA ALA A 74 13.39 15.89 -10.70
C ALA A 74 12.04 15.91 -9.95
N GLN A 75 10.94 15.53 -10.61
CA GLN A 75 9.62 15.48 -9.98
C GLN A 75 9.54 14.44 -8.85
N THR A 76 10.22 13.30 -8.99
CA THR A 76 10.29 12.30 -7.91
C THR A 76 11.00 12.87 -6.69
N GLN A 77 12.11 13.59 -6.88
CA GLN A 77 12.84 14.22 -5.78
C GLN A 77 12.04 15.35 -5.14
N GLU A 78 11.41 16.18 -5.96
CA GLU A 78 10.54 17.27 -5.50
C GLU A 78 9.38 16.75 -4.66
N LEU A 79 8.66 15.71 -5.13
CA LEU A 79 7.58 15.07 -4.42
C LEU A 79 8.05 14.53 -3.07
N ALA A 80 9.13 13.77 -3.04
CA ALA A 80 9.68 13.20 -1.81
C ALA A 80 10.08 14.30 -0.81
N SER A 81 10.75 15.36 -1.27
CA SER A 81 11.16 16.47 -0.41
C SER A 81 9.98 17.25 0.15
N ALA A 82 8.95 17.53 -0.67
CA ALA A 82 7.73 18.20 -0.25
C ALA A 82 6.97 17.34 0.81
N CYS A 83 6.84 16.04 0.59
CA CYS A 83 6.21 15.13 1.54
C CYS A 83 6.95 15.07 2.88
N LEU A 84 8.27 14.95 2.86
CA LEU A 84 9.08 14.94 4.08
C LEU A 84 8.98 16.27 4.85
N ALA A 85 8.92 17.40 4.15
CA ALA A 85 8.70 18.70 4.78
C ALA A 85 7.36 18.77 5.51
N GLN A 86 6.28 18.25 4.92
CA GLN A 86 4.97 18.19 5.60
C GLN A 86 5.00 17.31 6.85
N LEU A 87 5.68 16.17 6.80
CA LEU A 87 5.85 15.30 7.97
C LEU A 87 6.63 15.99 9.10
N ALA A 88 7.68 16.70 8.77
CA ALA A 88 8.46 17.46 9.75
C ALA A 88 7.64 18.59 10.41
N HIS A 89 6.71 19.22 9.67
CA HIS A 89 5.83 20.26 10.19
C HIS A 89 4.69 19.72 11.04
N ALA A 90 4.22 18.50 10.80
CA ALA A 90 3.15 17.88 11.58
C ALA A 90 3.55 17.56 13.04
N GLY A 91 4.82 17.75 13.39
CA GLY A 91 5.27 18.13 14.74
C GLY A 91 5.21 17.06 15.83
N SER A 92 4.92 15.80 15.58
CA SER A 92 5.01 14.79 16.62
C SER A 92 6.36 14.09 16.59
N THR A 93 7.29 14.52 17.46
CA THR A 93 8.56 13.83 17.69
C THR A 93 8.39 12.42 18.25
N ALA A 94 7.20 12.08 18.77
CA ALA A 94 6.87 10.77 19.33
C ALA A 94 6.34 9.78 18.27
N HIS A 95 5.87 10.27 17.11
CA HIS A 95 5.29 9.44 16.06
C HIS A 95 5.70 9.97 14.68
N ALA A 96 6.59 9.26 14.03
CA ALA A 96 7.00 9.55 12.65
C ALA A 96 6.60 8.37 11.75
N PRO A 97 5.50 8.48 10.98
CA PRO A 97 5.10 7.42 10.06
C PRO A 97 6.14 7.23 8.96
N ALA A 98 6.35 5.98 8.54
CA ALA A 98 7.26 5.67 7.45
C ALA A 98 6.65 6.08 6.11
N LEU A 99 7.26 7.04 5.43
CA LEU A 99 6.93 7.40 4.04
C LEU A 99 7.59 6.40 3.09
N TRP A 100 6.78 5.80 2.23
CA TRP A 100 7.22 4.97 1.12
C TRP A 100 6.91 5.64 -0.21
N ILE A 101 7.93 5.78 -1.05
CA ILE A 101 7.74 6.24 -2.43
C ILE A 101 7.62 5.02 -3.35
N LYS A 102 6.47 4.89 -3.98
CA LYS A 102 6.19 3.83 -4.96
C LYS A 102 6.74 4.25 -6.31
N LEU A 103 7.55 3.38 -6.89
CA LEU A 103 8.25 3.59 -8.16
C LEU A 103 7.77 2.60 -9.21
N PRO A 104 7.40 3.01 -10.43
CA PRO A 104 7.19 2.09 -11.54
C PRO A 104 8.43 1.23 -11.83
N PRO A 105 8.29 -0.01 -12.36
CA PRO A 105 9.39 -0.95 -12.55
C PRO A 105 10.16 -0.66 -13.86
N THR A 106 10.76 0.53 -13.96
CA THR A 106 11.59 0.93 -15.10
C THR A 106 13.02 1.28 -14.64
N LEU A 107 13.99 1.09 -15.53
CA LEU A 107 15.39 1.40 -15.23
C LEU A 107 15.60 2.86 -14.80
N ALA A 108 14.82 3.77 -15.36
CA ALA A 108 14.89 5.19 -15.01
C ALA A 108 14.47 5.41 -13.54
N HIS A 109 13.36 4.81 -13.10
CA HIS A 109 12.88 4.93 -11.72
C HIS A 109 13.80 4.23 -10.72
N LEU A 110 14.38 3.07 -11.07
CA LEU A 110 15.31 2.35 -10.19
C LEU A 110 16.55 3.19 -9.85
N ARG A 111 17.00 4.06 -10.75
CA ARG A 111 18.11 5.00 -10.48
C ARG A 111 17.81 5.99 -9.36
N SER A 112 16.53 6.28 -9.09
CA SER A 112 16.12 7.21 -8.04
C SER A 112 16.14 6.59 -6.64
N ILE A 113 16.25 5.27 -6.50
CA ILE A 113 16.17 4.55 -5.22
C ILE A 113 17.21 5.07 -4.22
N ASN A 114 18.47 5.16 -4.63
CA ASN A 114 19.55 5.60 -3.73
C ASN A 114 19.36 7.04 -3.23
N MET A 115 18.85 7.93 -4.10
CA MET A 115 18.54 9.31 -3.72
C MET A 115 17.41 9.36 -2.69
N LEU A 116 16.32 8.65 -2.92
CA LEU A 116 15.17 8.57 -2.00
C LEU A 116 15.55 7.99 -0.64
N ARG A 117 16.36 6.94 -0.61
CA ARG A 117 16.85 6.34 0.64
C ARG A 117 17.72 7.32 1.45
N ARG A 118 18.61 8.07 0.79
CA ARG A 118 19.41 9.12 1.44
C ARG A 118 18.55 10.25 2.01
N SER A 119 17.40 10.51 1.41
CA SER A 119 16.42 11.48 1.92
C SER A 119 15.57 10.95 3.08
N GLY A 120 15.73 9.68 3.48
CA GLY A 120 14.97 9.08 4.58
C GLY A 120 13.64 8.41 4.15
N CYS A 121 13.36 8.36 2.84
CA CYS A 121 12.18 7.64 2.32
C CYS A 121 12.51 6.14 2.19
N LYS A 122 11.49 5.31 2.42
CA LYS A 122 11.49 3.93 1.95
C LYS A 122 11.02 3.87 0.50
N THR A 123 11.42 2.82 -0.21
CA THR A 123 11.11 2.66 -1.64
C THR A 123 10.41 1.34 -1.91
N LEU A 124 9.33 1.39 -2.70
CA LEU A 124 8.56 0.22 -3.10
C LEU A 124 8.42 0.21 -4.63
N VAL A 125 9.00 -0.76 -5.31
CA VAL A 125 8.79 -0.89 -6.76
C VAL A 125 7.41 -1.50 -7.00
N THR A 126 6.51 -0.77 -7.65
CA THR A 126 5.09 -1.13 -7.80
C THR A 126 4.73 -1.55 -9.22
N GLY A 127 3.73 -2.42 -9.35
CA GLY A 127 3.36 -2.97 -10.65
C GLY A 127 4.36 -4.00 -11.16
N VAL A 128 4.95 -4.75 -10.23
CA VAL A 128 5.84 -5.88 -10.54
C VAL A 128 5.00 -7.09 -10.93
N PHE A 129 5.36 -7.72 -12.04
CA PHE A 129 4.68 -8.91 -12.60
C PHE A 129 5.62 -10.06 -12.91
N THR A 130 6.94 -9.85 -12.87
CA THR A 130 7.92 -10.88 -13.21
C THR A 130 9.02 -10.99 -12.15
N PRO A 131 9.61 -12.20 -11.98
CA PRO A 131 10.76 -12.40 -11.08
C PRO A 131 11.96 -11.51 -11.43
N ALA A 132 12.19 -11.26 -12.71
CA ALA A 132 13.28 -10.40 -13.17
C ALA A 132 13.11 -8.95 -12.70
N GLN A 133 11.87 -8.40 -12.72
CA GLN A 133 11.58 -7.08 -12.18
C GLN A 133 11.82 -7.04 -10.67
N ALA A 134 11.37 -8.07 -9.94
CA ALA A 134 11.57 -8.14 -8.48
C ALA A 134 13.06 -8.23 -8.13
N LEU A 135 13.81 -9.10 -8.80
CA LEU A 135 15.25 -9.23 -8.59
C LEU A 135 15.97 -7.91 -8.84
N LEU A 136 15.71 -7.27 -9.99
CA LEU A 136 16.37 -6.02 -10.34
C LEU A 136 16.00 -4.88 -9.37
N ALA A 137 14.75 -4.82 -8.89
CA ALA A 137 14.34 -3.86 -7.88
C ALA A 137 15.14 -4.04 -6.58
N MET A 138 15.26 -5.27 -6.10
CA MET A 138 15.97 -5.57 -4.86
C MET A 138 17.48 -5.33 -4.98
N GLU A 139 18.10 -5.73 -6.10
CA GLU A 139 19.51 -5.46 -6.38
C GLU A 139 19.81 -3.95 -6.54
N SER A 140 18.81 -3.17 -6.96
CA SER A 140 18.91 -1.70 -6.98
C SER A 140 18.77 -1.06 -5.59
N GLY A 141 18.49 -1.85 -4.55
CA GLY A 141 18.37 -1.40 -3.16
C GLY A 141 16.97 -0.96 -2.74
N ALA A 142 15.92 -1.38 -3.42
CA ALA A 142 14.55 -1.13 -2.98
C ALA A 142 14.26 -1.84 -1.63
N ASP A 143 13.38 -1.25 -0.82
CA ASP A 143 12.94 -1.84 0.44
C ASP A 143 11.84 -2.89 0.24
N GLY A 144 11.21 -2.91 -0.95
CA GLY A 144 10.21 -3.91 -1.30
C GLY A 144 9.66 -3.78 -2.71
N VAL A 145 8.75 -4.69 -3.03
CA VAL A 145 7.98 -4.69 -4.28
C VAL A 145 6.49 -4.82 -4.01
N ALA A 146 5.67 -4.23 -4.88
CA ALA A 146 4.23 -4.45 -4.89
C ALA A 146 3.82 -5.20 -6.16
N VAL A 147 3.24 -6.40 -5.96
CA VAL A 147 2.67 -7.21 -7.03
C VAL A 147 1.17 -6.94 -7.11
N TYR A 148 0.68 -6.63 -8.30
CA TYR A 148 -0.76 -6.51 -8.53
C TYR A 148 -1.34 -7.90 -8.77
N PHE A 149 -1.61 -8.63 -7.67
CA PHE A 149 -1.96 -10.04 -7.67
C PHE A 149 -3.16 -10.36 -8.56
N GLY A 150 -4.27 -9.67 -8.39
CA GLY A 150 -5.46 -9.90 -9.21
C GLY A 150 -5.24 -9.65 -10.70
N ARG A 151 -4.35 -8.70 -11.06
CA ARG A 151 -3.98 -8.48 -12.46
C ARG A 151 -3.03 -9.56 -12.98
N LEU A 152 -2.08 -10.00 -12.17
CA LEU A 152 -1.15 -11.08 -12.51
C LEU A 152 -1.94 -12.36 -12.81
N LEU A 153 -2.82 -12.77 -11.90
CA LEU A 153 -3.66 -13.95 -12.04
C LEU A 153 -4.52 -13.92 -13.30
N LYS A 154 -5.14 -12.77 -13.58
CA LYS A 154 -6.02 -12.63 -14.74
C LYS A 154 -5.29 -12.64 -16.08
N ASN A 155 -4.02 -12.20 -16.14
CA ASN A 155 -3.33 -11.94 -17.40
C ASN A 155 -2.12 -12.83 -17.66
N SER A 156 -1.74 -13.72 -16.74
CA SER A 156 -0.59 -14.60 -16.88
C SER A 156 -0.97 -16.06 -16.62
N PRO A 157 -0.89 -16.96 -17.59
CA PRO A 157 -1.19 -18.38 -17.39
C PRO A 157 -0.26 -19.06 -16.38
N ASP A 158 0.97 -18.57 -16.22
CA ASP A 158 1.99 -19.10 -15.31
C ASP A 158 2.17 -18.24 -14.04
N TRP A 159 1.13 -17.53 -13.64
CA TRP A 159 1.16 -16.60 -12.52
C TRP A 159 1.67 -17.22 -11.22
N GLU A 160 1.30 -18.47 -10.92
CA GLU A 160 1.73 -19.19 -9.70
C GLU A 160 3.25 -19.33 -9.65
N ARG A 161 3.85 -19.80 -10.75
CA ARG A 161 5.30 -19.95 -10.85
C ARG A 161 5.99 -18.59 -10.71
N GLN A 162 5.46 -17.55 -11.36
CA GLN A 162 6.03 -16.21 -11.26
C GLN A 162 5.95 -15.67 -9.84
N LEU A 163 4.79 -15.78 -9.19
CA LEU A 163 4.62 -15.25 -7.83
C LEU A 163 5.42 -16.05 -6.79
N THR A 164 5.51 -17.37 -6.94
CA THR A 164 6.37 -18.21 -6.11
C THR A 164 7.82 -17.76 -6.18
N CYS A 165 8.35 -17.58 -7.39
CA CYS A 165 9.71 -17.11 -7.58
C CYS A 165 9.92 -15.68 -7.02
N ILE A 166 8.97 -14.77 -7.23
CA ILE A 166 9.02 -13.43 -6.61
C ILE A 166 9.07 -13.55 -5.08
N ALA A 167 8.19 -14.36 -4.47
CA ALA A 167 8.13 -14.52 -3.02
C ALA A 167 9.44 -15.10 -2.46
N GLU A 168 10.09 -16.01 -3.17
CA GLU A 168 11.40 -16.56 -2.80
C GLU A 168 12.49 -15.50 -2.83
N ILE A 169 12.55 -14.69 -3.89
CA ILE A 169 13.48 -13.55 -4.00
C ILE A 169 13.28 -12.60 -2.82
N MET A 170 12.03 -12.23 -2.54
CA MET A 170 11.72 -11.28 -1.47
C MET A 170 12.08 -11.83 -0.09
N ARG A 171 11.87 -13.12 0.15
CA ARG A 171 12.28 -13.78 1.39
C ARG A 171 13.80 -13.81 1.56
N GLU A 172 14.53 -14.16 0.50
CA GLU A 172 16.01 -14.19 0.49
C GLU A 172 16.58 -12.79 0.77
N LYS A 173 16.07 -11.78 0.06
CA LYS A 173 16.50 -10.38 0.18
C LYS A 173 15.95 -9.68 1.43
N LYS A 174 15.07 -10.30 2.22
CA LYS A 174 14.36 -9.72 3.37
C LYS A 174 13.62 -8.42 3.01
N GLY A 175 13.11 -8.36 1.79
CA GLY A 175 12.32 -7.23 1.28
C GLY A 175 10.83 -7.41 1.55
N LEU A 176 10.09 -6.31 1.56
CA LEU A 176 8.64 -6.31 1.66
C LEU A 176 8.01 -6.83 0.35
N LEU A 177 7.23 -7.91 0.41
CA LEU A 177 6.33 -8.32 -0.66
C LEU A 177 4.92 -7.83 -0.35
N LEU A 178 4.52 -6.71 -0.93
CA LEU A 178 3.16 -6.17 -0.79
C LEU A 178 2.26 -6.72 -1.91
N LEU A 179 1.16 -7.38 -1.55
CA LEU A 179 0.16 -7.81 -2.51
C LEU A 179 -0.96 -6.77 -2.62
N ALA A 180 -1.27 -6.38 -3.84
CA ALA A 180 -2.26 -5.36 -4.19
C ALA A 180 -3.21 -5.86 -5.28
N SER A 181 -4.25 -5.08 -5.60
CA SER A 181 -5.28 -5.47 -6.58
C SER A 181 -6.09 -6.69 -6.10
N LEU A 182 -6.44 -6.70 -4.82
CA LEU A 182 -7.26 -7.71 -4.16
C LEU A 182 -8.72 -7.23 -4.17
N ALA A 183 -9.50 -7.65 -5.16
CA ALA A 183 -10.86 -7.15 -5.37
C ALA A 183 -11.92 -7.86 -4.50
N ASP A 184 -11.65 -9.08 -4.05
CA ASP A 184 -12.57 -9.94 -3.33
C ASP A 184 -11.85 -10.87 -2.32
N LEU A 185 -12.65 -11.64 -1.54
CA LEU A 185 -12.14 -12.54 -0.51
C LEU A 185 -11.41 -13.76 -1.08
N ASP A 186 -11.78 -14.21 -2.27
CA ASP A 186 -11.13 -15.36 -2.92
C ASP A 186 -9.71 -15.00 -3.32
N LEU A 187 -9.51 -13.85 -3.94
CA LEU A 187 -8.17 -13.33 -4.25
C LEU A 187 -7.35 -13.10 -2.98
N LEU A 188 -7.97 -12.55 -1.94
CA LEU A 188 -7.30 -12.37 -0.66
C LEU A 188 -6.86 -13.71 -0.07
N THR A 189 -7.74 -14.70 -0.04
CA THR A 189 -7.44 -16.04 0.50
C THR A 189 -6.30 -16.70 -0.26
N GLN A 190 -6.33 -16.68 -1.59
CA GLN A 190 -5.24 -17.20 -2.42
C GLN A 190 -3.92 -16.48 -2.16
N SER A 191 -3.98 -15.16 -1.97
CA SER A 191 -2.78 -14.32 -1.75
C SER A 191 -2.04 -14.65 -0.45
N LEU A 192 -2.74 -15.18 0.57
CA LEU A 192 -2.15 -15.53 1.87
C LEU A 192 -1.09 -16.64 1.81
N ALA A 193 -1.07 -17.44 0.74
CA ALA A 193 -0.02 -18.42 0.51
C ALA A 193 1.36 -17.79 0.24
N TYR A 194 1.40 -16.52 -0.21
CA TYR A 194 2.61 -15.86 -0.68
C TYR A 194 3.07 -14.72 0.24
N SER A 195 2.14 -13.94 0.77
CA SER A 195 2.44 -12.85 1.71
C SER A 195 1.24 -12.55 2.62
N ARG A 196 1.55 -11.97 3.79
CA ARG A 196 0.56 -11.37 4.71
C ARG A 196 0.62 -9.84 4.68
N ASP A 197 1.49 -9.28 3.86
CA ASP A 197 1.60 -7.84 3.64
C ASP A 197 0.75 -7.48 2.42
N MET A 198 -0.34 -6.74 2.65
CA MET A 198 -1.31 -6.46 1.58
C MET A 198 -1.99 -5.12 1.75
N THR A 199 -2.52 -4.61 0.65
CA THR A 199 -3.37 -3.42 0.64
C THR A 199 -4.74 -3.77 0.07
N LEU A 200 -5.79 -3.38 0.79
CA LEU A 200 -7.17 -3.78 0.55
C LEU A 200 -8.03 -2.57 0.19
N PRO A 201 -8.91 -2.66 -0.81
CA PRO A 201 -9.87 -1.60 -1.07
C PRO A 201 -10.83 -1.44 0.12
N PRO A 202 -11.30 -0.22 0.46
CA PRO A 202 -12.20 0.03 1.57
C PRO A 202 -13.44 -0.88 1.57
N ALA A 203 -14.02 -1.13 0.40
CA ALA A 203 -15.22 -1.96 0.25
C ALA A 203 -15.02 -3.45 0.62
N LEU A 204 -13.79 -3.92 0.70
CA LEU A 204 -13.50 -5.31 1.10
C LEU A 204 -13.40 -5.45 2.62
N ILE A 205 -13.04 -4.40 3.33
CA ILE A 205 -12.76 -4.45 4.78
C ILE A 205 -13.94 -4.99 5.60
N PRO A 206 -15.19 -4.52 5.42
CA PRO A 206 -16.33 -5.05 6.17
C PRO A 206 -16.56 -6.55 5.95
N LYS A 207 -16.24 -7.05 4.75
CA LYS A 207 -16.44 -8.45 4.37
C LYS A 207 -15.44 -9.41 5.01
N LEU A 208 -14.35 -8.92 5.58
CA LEU A 208 -13.29 -9.77 6.17
C LEU A 208 -13.79 -10.60 7.35
N MET A 209 -14.81 -10.12 8.05
CA MET A 209 -15.40 -10.78 9.22
C MET A 209 -16.81 -11.32 8.94
N ASP A 210 -17.32 -11.17 7.71
CA ASP A 210 -18.65 -11.60 7.31
C ASP A 210 -18.62 -13.10 6.90
N ALA A 211 -18.76 -13.98 7.89
CA ALA A 211 -18.83 -15.41 7.68
C ALA A 211 -20.15 -15.95 8.26
N ALA A 212 -20.96 -16.58 7.41
CA ALA A 212 -22.27 -17.11 7.80
C ALA A 212 -22.22 -18.05 9.02
N LEU A 213 -21.19 -18.91 9.08
CA LEU A 213 -21.00 -19.82 10.24
C LEU A 213 -20.70 -19.06 11.53
N SER A 214 -19.95 -17.95 11.46
CA SER A 214 -19.68 -17.11 12.63
C SER A 214 -20.96 -16.44 13.13
N GLN A 215 -21.79 -15.93 12.22
CA GLN A 215 -23.08 -15.35 12.58
C GLN A 215 -24.00 -16.39 13.24
N THR A 216 -24.12 -17.58 12.67
CA THR A 216 -24.89 -18.68 13.26
C THR A 216 -24.42 -19.00 14.68
N ALA A 217 -23.11 -19.12 14.90
CA ALA A 217 -22.55 -19.39 16.22
C ALA A 217 -22.86 -18.27 17.23
N MET A 218 -22.77 -17.01 16.79
CA MET A 218 -23.11 -15.85 17.63
C MET A 218 -24.59 -15.84 18.01
N ASP A 219 -25.47 -16.14 17.07
CA ASP A 219 -26.92 -16.22 17.32
C ASP A 219 -27.25 -17.36 18.30
N GLU A 220 -26.62 -18.55 18.18
CA GLU A 220 -26.74 -19.66 19.12
C GLU A 220 -26.28 -19.29 20.54
N PHE A 221 -25.19 -18.50 20.64
CA PHE A 221 -24.71 -18.03 21.95
C PHE A 221 -25.67 -17.03 22.58
N ALA A 222 -26.16 -16.07 21.78
CA ALA A 222 -27.10 -15.04 22.25
C ALA A 222 -28.40 -15.66 22.78
N GLN A 223 -28.91 -16.72 22.16
CA GLN A 223 -30.12 -17.42 22.60
C GLN A 223 -29.98 -18.12 23.98
N ARG A 224 -28.74 -18.31 24.47
CA ARG A 224 -28.47 -18.95 25.77
C ARG A 224 -28.30 -17.97 26.91
N ILE A 225 -28.33 -16.69 26.63
CA ILE A 225 -28.27 -15.61 27.63
C ILE A 225 -29.69 -15.07 27.77
N ALA A 226 -30.29 -15.25 28.95
CA ALA A 226 -31.59 -14.67 29.23
C ALA A 226 -31.48 -13.15 29.26
N SER A 227 -32.36 -12.46 28.50
CA SER A 227 -32.53 -11.02 28.63
C SER A 227 -33.26 -10.75 29.94
N ASP A 228 -32.64 -9.99 30.85
CA ASP A 228 -33.28 -9.47 32.03
C ASP A 228 -34.35 -8.42 31.68
#